data_ae2440a989024a6e4a76d6b6d1fd879a
#
_entry.id   ae2440a989024a6e4a76d6b6d1fd879a
#
_cell.length_a   1.000
_cell.length_b   1.000
_cell.length_c   1.000
_cell.angle_alpha   90.00
_cell.angle_beta   90.00
_cell.angle_gamma   90.00
#
_symmetry.space_group_name_H-M   'P 1'
#
loop_
_entity.id
_entity.type
_entity.pdbx_description
1 polymer ?
#
loop_
_entity_poly.entity_id
_entity_poly.type
_entity_poly.pdbx_seq_one_letter_code
_entity_poly.pdbx_strand_id
1 'polypeptide(L)'
;MWLINSSVGRKFVMAITGVCLVLFVTFHVLMNSVAICWPAAYNSICEFLGANWYALVASMGLALLFIIHIVYALWLTFQNRAARGSDRYAVTARQPQVEWSSKNMLVLGIVVVAFLVVHLIQFWYKMQYQELMHHELSVLPQLNGAPVQPALGTLFIEMAFKEIWTPIVYIIGFVALWFHMNHGFWSMFHTVGWDNNTWLPRLKCIAKWWTSIVVALFIIQAVVFTVQARKDYYSKAPELQEQYAEAWFKQAEAAFDDFETKANAVMAPYKNLDLGTMTMQEQMKISQEIQDVQQKFITEEGKIFVDKMNVIEKGFKAQCPDINANSNEKMAMAMQAKAGLEAQLKMMATPLQNVQPKQ
;
A
#
# COMPACT_ATOMS: atom_id res chain seq x y z
N MET A 1 -29.78 6.54 22.63
CA MET A 1 -28.76 5.46 22.74
C MET A 1 -27.81 5.79 23.89
N TRP A 2 -27.60 4.84 24.82
CA TRP A 2 -26.74 5.03 26.00
C TRP A 2 -25.28 5.38 25.65
N LEU A 3 -24.68 4.70 24.63
CA LEU A 3 -23.31 4.93 24.19
C LEU A 3 -23.00 6.37 23.75
N ILE A 4 -23.99 7.08 23.21
CA ILE A 4 -23.81 8.45 22.71
C ILE A 4 -24.20 9.48 23.78
N ASN A 5 -25.30 9.24 24.52
CA ASN A 5 -25.90 10.23 25.37
C ASN A 5 -25.34 10.25 26.80
N SER A 6 -24.66 9.18 27.26
CA SER A 6 -24.07 9.15 28.59
C SER A 6 -22.55 9.42 28.56
N SER A 7 -22.03 10.08 29.60
CA SER A 7 -20.60 10.31 29.74
C SER A 7 -19.80 8.99 29.87
N VAL A 8 -20.40 8.00 30.54
CA VAL A 8 -19.81 6.66 30.70
C VAL A 8 -19.78 5.92 29.38
N GLY A 9 -20.88 5.96 28.59
CA GLY A 9 -20.95 5.32 27.29
C GLY A 9 -19.89 5.85 26.32
N ARG A 10 -19.66 7.15 26.28
CA ARG A 10 -18.59 7.76 25.44
C ARG A 10 -17.19 7.32 25.85
N LYS A 11 -16.91 7.25 27.16
CA LYS A 11 -15.65 6.74 27.68
C LYS A 11 -15.46 5.25 27.35
N PHE A 12 -16.56 4.47 27.37
CA PHE A 12 -16.53 3.06 27.00
C PHE A 12 -16.17 2.85 25.52
N VAL A 13 -16.74 3.67 24.61
CA VAL A 13 -16.34 3.63 23.17
C VAL A 13 -14.86 3.99 23.01
N MET A 14 -14.37 5.01 23.73
CA MET A 14 -12.94 5.36 23.74
C MET A 14 -12.06 4.21 24.24
N ALA A 15 -12.49 3.50 25.29
CA ALA A 15 -11.74 2.37 25.83
C ALA A 15 -11.65 1.21 24.83
N ILE A 16 -12.78 0.80 24.23
CA ILE A 16 -12.79 -0.29 23.24
C ILE A 16 -11.98 0.04 22.01
N THR A 17 -12.16 1.23 21.41
CA THR A 17 -11.35 1.63 20.26
C THR A 17 -9.89 1.70 20.61
N GLY A 18 -9.53 2.18 21.79
CA GLY A 18 -8.16 2.20 22.30
C GLY A 18 -7.55 0.81 22.43
N VAL A 19 -8.27 -0.17 22.99
CA VAL A 19 -7.82 -1.58 23.08
C VAL A 19 -7.52 -2.14 21.69
N CYS A 20 -8.46 -2.00 20.77
CA CYS A 20 -8.29 -2.51 19.39
C CYS A 20 -7.06 -1.89 18.70
N LEU A 21 -6.85 -0.58 18.87
CA LEU A 21 -5.68 0.11 18.29
C LEU A 21 -4.37 -0.33 18.95
N VAL A 22 -4.33 -0.54 20.27
CA VAL A 22 -3.13 -1.07 20.96
C VAL A 22 -2.78 -2.48 20.48
N LEU A 23 -3.78 -3.35 20.32
CA LEU A 23 -3.58 -4.70 19.78
C LEU A 23 -3.06 -4.64 18.33
N PHE A 24 -3.65 -3.78 17.50
CA PHE A 24 -3.17 -3.58 16.12
C PHE A 24 -1.73 -3.08 16.08
N VAL A 25 -1.37 -2.05 16.85
CA VAL A 25 -0.01 -1.50 16.87
C VAL A 25 1.00 -2.56 17.32
N THR A 26 0.62 -3.39 18.29
CA THR A 26 1.46 -4.50 18.74
C THR A 26 1.66 -5.56 17.65
N PHE A 27 0.59 -5.98 16.98
CA PHE A 27 0.68 -6.87 15.84
C PHE A 27 1.51 -6.26 14.70
N HIS A 28 1.29 -4.98 14.41
CA HIS A 28 1.97 -4.25 13.34
C HIS A 28 3.49 -4.18 13.55
N VAL A 29 3.96 -3.88 14.76
CA VAL A 29 5.40 -3.87 15.06
C VAL A 29 6.03 -5.24 14.91
N LEU A 30 5.34 -6.31 15.30
CA LEU A 30 5.83 -7.69 15.15
C LEU A 30 5.94 -8.08 13.67
N MET A 31 4.92 -7.77 12.87
CA MET A 31 4.95 -8.06 11.43
C MET A 31 6.06 -7.28 10.71
N ASN A 32 6.26 -6.01 11.04
CA ASN A 32 7.35 -5.23 10.48
C ASN A 32 8.75 -5.70 10.93
N SER A 33 8.86 -6.34 12.10
CA SER A 33 10.12 -6.96 12.54
C SER A 33 10.58 -8.08 11.60
N VAL A 34 9.65 -8.74 10.92
CA VAL A 34 9.97 -9.78 9.92
C VAL A 34 10.81 -9.20 8.78
N ALA A 35 10.61 -7.94 8.38
CA ALA A 35 11.40 -7.30 7.33
C ALA A 35 12.90 -7.17 7.68
N ILE A 36 13.24 -7.17 8.97
CA ILE A 36 14.64 -7.15 9.44
C ILE A 36 15.25 -8.55 9.41
N CYS A 37 14.49 -9.53 9.94
CA CYS A 37 15.01 -10.88 10.16
C CYS A 37 14.90 -11.76 8.91
N TRP A 38 13.85 -11.53 8.11
CA TRP A 38 13.54 -12.34 6.94
C TRP A 38 12.78 -11.52 5.87
N PRO A 39 13.50 -10.68 5.10
CA PRO A 39 12.89 -9.76 4.13
C PRO A 39 11.99 -10.44 3.08
N ALA A 40 12.39 -11.64 2.62
CA ALA A 40 11.58 -12.41 1.68
C ALA A 40 10.22 -12.81 2.25
N ALA A 41 10.16 -13.27 3.52
CA ALA A 41 8.90 -13.56 4.18
C ALA A 41 8.03 -12.31 4.38
N TYR A 42 8.64 -11.15 4.58
CA TYR A 42 7.91 -9.89 4.68
C TYR A 42 7.20 -9.54 3.36
N ASN A 43 7.85 -9.72 2.20
CA ASN A 43 7.20 -9.52 0.90
C ASN A 43 6.02 -10.50 0.71
N SER A 44 6.18 -11.78 1.10
CA SER A 44 5.08 -12.75 1.05
C SER A 44 3.90 -12.36 1.96
N ILE A 45 4.17 -11.76 3.13
CA ILE A 45 3.13 -11.21 3.99
C ILE A 45 2.42 -10.03 3.31
N CYS A 46 3.18 -9.14 2.66
CA CYS A 46 2.60 -8.00 1.93
C CYS A 46 1.72 -8.47 0.76
N GLU A 47 2.19 -9.43 -0.04
CA GLU A 47 1.43 -10.04 -1.13
C GLU A 47 0.14 -10.70 -0.61
N PHE A 48 0.24 -11.50 0.45
CA PHE A 48 -0.92 -12.15 1.05
C PHE A 48 -1.95 -11.14 1.56
N LEU A 49 -1.52 -10.08 2.24
CA LEU A 49 -2.42 -9.05 2.76
C LEU A 49 -3.03 -8.20 1.65
N GLY A 50 -2.30 -7.95 0.56
CA GLY A 50 -2.79 -7.22 -0.59
C GLY A 50 -3.85 -7.99 -1.38
N ALA A 51 -3.56 -9.24 -1.71
CA ALA A 51 -4.43 -10.11 -2.51
C ALA A 51 -5.68 -10.61 -1.76
N ASN A 52 -5.72 -10.46 -0.41
CA ASN A 52 -6.75 -11.09 0.41
C ASN A 52 -7.87 -10.12 0.79
N TRP A 53 -9.11 -10.41 0.37
CA TRP A 53 -10.27 -9.59 0.70
C TRP A 53 -10.56 -9.48 2.21
N TYR A 54 -10.21 -10.49 3.02
CA TYR A 54 -10.34 -10.42 4.49
C TYR A 54 -9.43 -9.33 5.08
N ALA A 55 -8.21 -9.20 4.55
CA ALA A 55 -7.30 -8.15 4.98
C ALA A 55 -7.81 -6.76 4.59
N LEU A 56 -8.45 -6.65 3.42
CA LEU A 56 -9.11 -5.42 3.00
C LEU A 56 -10.24 -5.03 3.97
N VAL A 57 -11.14 -5.97 4.30
CA VAL A 57 -12.22 -5.72 5.28
C VAL A 57 -11.65 -5.36 6.65
N ALA A 58 -10.58 -6.05 7.10
CA ALA A 58 -9.93 -5.73 8.36
C ALA A 58 -9.29 -4.33 8.35
N SER A 59 -8.66 -3.92 7.26
CA SER A 59 -8.07 -2.57 7.11
C SER A 59 -9.12 -1.47 7.09
N MET A 60 -10.27 -1.69 6.44
CA MET A 60 -11.41 -0.77 6.47
C MET A 60 -12.03 -0.67 7.86
N GLY A 61 -12.17 -1.81 8.56
CA GLY A 61 -12.61 -1.85 9.95
C GLY A 61 -11.68 -1.09 10.89
N LEU A 62 -10.36 -1.25 10.70
CA LEU A 62 -9.35 -0.52 11.44
C LEU A 62 -9.41 0.99 11.19
N ALA A 63 -9.57 1.41 9.92
CA ALA A 63 -9.75 2.82 9.57
C ALA A 63 -10.99 3.42 10.24
N LEU A 64 -12.10 2.68 10.26
CA LEU A 64 -13.33 3.10 10.96
C LEU A 64 -13.09 3.24 12.47
N LEU A 65 -12.44 2.27 13.11
CA LEU A 65 -12.10 2.34 14.54
C LEU A 65 -11.23 3.56 14.84
N PHE A 66 -10.27 3.85 13.99
CA PHE A 66 -9.39 4.99 14.12
C PHE A 66 -10.16 6.32 14.02
N ILE A 67 -11.06 6.45 13.04
CA ILE A 67 -11.93 7.63 12.89
C ILE A 67 -12.82 7.80 14.12
N ILE A 68 -13.45 6.72 14.60
CA ILE A 68 -14.29 6.76 15.82
C ILE A 68 -13.46 7.21 17.01
N HIS A 69 -12.24 6.67 17.17
CA HIS A 69 -11.33 7.07 18.26
C HIS A 69 -11.03 8.56 18.24
N ILE A 70 -10.66 9.13 17.08
CA ILE A 70 -10.40 10.56 16.94
C ILE A 70 -11.62 11.40 17.23
N VAL A 71 -12.78 11.06 16.64
CA VAL A 71 -14.03 11.83 16.81
C VAL A 71 -14.43 11.88 18.28
N TYR A 72 -14.42 10.73 18.98
CA TYR A 72 -14.73 10.70 20.41
C TYR A 72 -13.68 11.40 21.27
N ALA A 73 -12.39 11.32 20.92
CA ALA A 73 -11.33 12.05 21.61
C ALA A 73 -11.54 13.57 21.55
N LEU A 74 -11.83 14.09 20.36
CA LEU A 74 -12.15 15.51 20.17
C LEU A 74 -13.42 15.90 20.92
N TRP A 75 -14.49 15.10 20.77
CA TRP A 75 -15.75 15.37 21.45
C TRP A 75 -15.58 15.44 22.95
N LEU A 76 -14.96 14.45 23.59
CA LEU A 76 -14.70 14.45 25.03
C LEU A 76 -13.82 15.61 25.45
N THR A 77 -12.83 15.99 24.63
CA THR A 77 -11.96 17.13 24.90
C THR A 77 -12.74 18.45 24.92
N PHE A 78 -13.58 18.69 23.90
CA PHE A 78 -14.43 19.88 23.85
C PHE A 78 -15.43 19.95 25.01
N GLN A 79 -16.08 18.82 25.34
CA GLN A 79 -16.97 18.78 26.50
C GLN A 79 -16.27 19.08 27.81
N ASN A 80 -15.09 18.51 28.04
CA ASN A 80 -14.29 18.74 29.24
C ASN A 80 -13.83 20.21 29.32
N ARG A 81 -13.55 20.85 28.18
CA ARG A 81 -13.22 22.28 28.13
C ARG A 81 -14.44 23.15 28.43
N ALA A 82 -15.57 22.84 27.82
CA ALA A 82 -16.83 23.57 28.08
C ALA A 82 -17.29 23.44 29.53
N ALA A 83 -17.18 22.26 30.14
CA ALA A 83 -17.53 22.02 31.51
C ALA A 83 -16.64 22.78 32.54
N ARG A 84 -15.38 23.09 32.15
CA ARG A 84 -14.47 23.87 32.99
C ARG A 84 -14.77 25.38 32.99
N GLY A 85 -15.48 25.88 31.96
CA GLY A 85 -15.79 27.31 31.81
C GLY A 85 -14.57 28.18 31.51
N SER A 86 -14.80 29.50 31.54
CA SER A 86 -13.76 30.53 31.31
C SER A 86 -12.99 30.93 32.59
N ASP A 87 -13.55 30.55 33.75
CA ASP A 87 -12.96 30.98 35.03
C ASP A 87 -11.67 30.18 35.32
N ARG A 88 -10.57 30.92 35.41
CA ARG A 88 -9.31 30.37 35.86
C ARG A 88 -9.30 30.33 37.38
N TYR A 89 -8.91 29.22 37.95
CA TYR A 89 -8.69 29.12 39.40
C TYR A 89 -7.69 30.17 39.84
N ALA A 90 -8.02 30.96 40.87
CA ALA A 90 -7.13 31.95 41.46
C ALA A 90 -5.84 31.31 42.01
N VAL A 91 -5.88 30.06 42.39
CA VAL A 91 -4.74 29.27 42.85
C VAL A 91 -4.54 28.09 41.90
N THR A 92 -3.49 28.15 41.07
CA THR A 92 -3.05 27.04 40.21
C THR A 92 -2.12 26.13 41.00
N ALA A 93 -2.68 25.35 41.96
CA ALA A 93 -1.90 24.28 42.59
C ALA A 93 -1.63 23.18 41.53
N ARG A 94 -0.34 22.99 41.22
CA ARG A 94 0.09 21.83 40.42
C ARG A 94 -0.22 20.58 41.23
N GLN A 95 -1.23 19.80 40.80
CA GLN A 95 -1.47 18.50 41.40
C GLN A 95 -0.35 17.55 40.96
N PRO A 96 0.56 17.13 41.87
CA PRO A 96 1.70 16.30 41.50
C PRO A 96 1.29 14.91 41.04
N GLN A 97 0.03 14.50 41.30
CA GLN A 97 -0.52 13.20 40.94
C GLN A 97 -1.01 13.08 39.48
N VAL A 98 -1.14 14.20 38.74
CA VAL A 98 -1.61 14.18 37.36
C VAL A 98 -0.42 14.08 36.41
N GLU A 99 -0.32 12.94 35.71
CA GLU A 99 0.75 12.68 34.74
C GLU A 99 0.79 13.75 33.65
N TRP A 100 2.00 14.09 33.19
CA TRP A 100 2.21 15.07 32.11
C TRP A 100 1.48 14.67 30.82
N SER A 101 1.52 13.37 30.47
CA SER A 101 0.83 12.82 29.30
C SER A 101 -0.68 13.05 29.36
N SER A 102 -1.31 12.90 30.54
CA SER A 102 -2.74 13.16 30.72
C SER A 102 -3.13 14.60 30.38
N LYS A 103 -2.28 15.57 30.78
CA LYS A 103 -2.52 16.99 30.51
C LYS A 103 -2.36 17.35 29.02
N ASN A 104 -1.52 16.60 28.31
CA ASN A 104 -1.13 16.91 26.91
C ASN A 104 -1.69 15.88 25.90
N MET A 105 -2.67 15.06 26.30
CA MET A 105 -3.20 13.98 25.43
C MET A 105 -3.71 14.48 24.07
N LEU A 106 -4.33 15.65 24.01
CA LEU A 106 -4.77 16.23 22.72
C LEU A 106 -3.58 16.55 21.82
N VAL A 107 -2.54 17.18 22.35
CA VAL A 107 -1.34 17.55 21.57
C VAL A 107 -0.63 16.28 21.09
N LEU A 108 -0.46 15.31 21.99
CA LEU A 108 0.13 14.00 21.65
C LEU A 108 -0.68 13.31 20.57
N GLY A 109 -2.01 13.30 20.69
CA GLY A 109 -2.91 12.73 19.69
C GLY A 109 -2.77 13.42 18.33
N ILE A 110 -2.67 14.74 18.29
CA ILE A 110 -2.45 15.51 17.04
C ILE A 110 -1.12 15.13 16.38
N VAL A 111 -0.04 15.02 17.17
CA VAL A 111 1.28 14.60 16.64
C VAL A 111 1.22 13.17 16.09
N VAL A 112 0.54 12.25 16.79
CA VAL A 112 0.34 10.87 16.30
C VAL A 112 -0.47 10.86 15.01
N VAL A 113 -1.54 11.67 14.89
CA VAL A 113 -2.33 11.79 13.65
C VAL A 113 -1.48 12.36 12.51
N ALA A 114 -0.69 13.40 12.76
CA ALA A 114 0.19 13.97 11.74
C ALA A 114 1.23 12.95 11.24
N PHE A 115 1.85 12.20 12.15
CA PHE A 115 2.73 11.08 11.83
C PHE A 115 1.99 10.01 11.00
N LEU A 116 0.78 9.63 11.43
CA LEU A 116 -0.01 8.62 10.72
C LEU A 116 -0.35 9.03 9.29
N VAL A 117 -0.67 10.30 9.04
CA VAL A 117 -0.92 10.80 7.67
C VAL A 117 0.30 10.59 6.78
N VAL A 118 1.50 10.93 7.27
CA VAL A 118 2.76 10.68 6.53
C VAL A 118 2.95 9.19 6.28
N HIS A 119 2.74 8.35 7.31
CA HIS A 119 2.86 6.90 7.21
C HIS A 119 1.88 6.30 6.18
N LEU A 120 0.62 6.72 6.20
CA LEU A 120 -0.40 6.25 5.24
C LEU A 120 -0.06 6.65 3.81
N ILE A 121 0.47 7.87 3.58
CA ILE A 121 0.91 8.30 2.25
C ILE A 121 2.11 7.48 1.77
N GLN A 122 3.06 7.17 2.65
CA GLN A 122 4.28 6.46 2.28
C GLN A 122 4.04 4.96 2.01
N PHE A 123 3.10 4.31 2.73
CA PHE A 123 2.85 2.88 2.66
C PHE A 123 1.46 2.54 2.13
N TRP A 124 0.40 2.85 2.88
CA TRP A 124 -0.95 2.41 2.52
C TRP A 124 -1.39 2.91 1.13
N TYR A 125 -1.14 4.19 0.84
CA TYR A 125 -1.51 4.79 -0.45
C TYR A 125 -0.69 4.22 -1.61
N LYS A 126 0.59 3.94 -1.39
CA LYS A 126 1.47 3.40 -2.44
C LYS A 126 1.36 1.88 -2.63
N MET A 127 0.85 1.17 -1.65
CA MET A 127 0.69 -0.29 -1.66
C MET A 127 -0.78 -0.67 -1.77
N GLN A 128 -1.50 -0.72 -0.65
CA GLN A 128 -2.87 -1.22 -0.57
C GLN A 128 -3.86 -0.46 -1.46
N TYR A 129 -3.78 0.87 -1.51
CA TYR A 129 -4.67 1.68 -2.35
C TYR A 129 -4.42 1.42 -3.84
N GLN A 130 -3.15 1.30 -4.26
CA GLN A 130 -2.80 1.01 -5.65
C GLN A 130 -3.33 -0.38 -6.07
N GLU A 131 -3.21 -1.36 -5.19
CA GLU A 131 -3.69 -2.71 -5.43
C GLU A 131 -5.22 -2.77 -5.49
N LEU A 132 -5.91 -2.07 -4.57
CA LEU A 132 -7.37 -1.98 -4.52
C LEU A 132 -7.98 -1.33 -5.77
N MET A 133 -7.34 -0.28 -6.27
CA MET A 133 -7.85 0.47 -7.42
C MET A 133 -7.44 -0.12 -8.77
N HIS A 134 -6.69 -1.23 -8.79
CA HIS A 134 -6.17 -1.86 -10.02
C HIS A 134 -5.55 -0.85 -10.99
N HIS A 135 -4.76 0.07 -10.44
CA HIS A 135 -4.18 1.14 -11.24
C HIS A 135 -3.32 0.59 -12.39
N GLU A 136 -3.37 1.28 -13.51
CA GLU A 136 -2.50 0.99 -14.63
C GLU A 136 -1.03 1.00 -14.20
N LEU A 137 -0.24 0.10 -14.76
CA LEU A 137 1.18 -0.04 -14.47
C LEU A 137 1.98 1.27 -14.64
N SER A 138 1.48 2.18 -15.49
CA SER A 138 2.07 3.50 -15.75
C SER A 138 2.04 4.44 -14.52
N VAL A 139 1.15 4.22 -13.55
CA VAL A 139 0.96 5.06 -12.35
C VAL A 139 1.63 4.47 -11.11
N LEU A 140 2.32 3.34 -11.21
CA LEU A 140 3.01 2.72 -10.08
C LEU A 140 4.06 3.65 -9.47
N PRO A 141 4.22 3.61 -8.14
CA PRO A 141 5.32 4.30 -7.46
C PRO A 141 6.68 3.90 -8.04
N GLN A 142 7.61 4.83 -8.07
CA GLN A 142 8.92 4.58 -8.68
C GLN A 142 10.04 4.67 -7.66
N LEU A 143 10.94 3.69 -7.70
CA LEU A 143 12.22 3.69 -6.99
C LEU A 143 13.35 3.78 -8.02
N ASN A 144 14.21 4.80 -7.88
CA ASN A 144 15.31 5.08 -8.82
C ASN A 144 14.86 5.17 -10.30
N GLY A 145 13.65 5.69 -10.54
CA GLY A 145 13.08 5.82 -11.88
C GLY A 145 12.47 4.54 -12.46
N ALA A 146 12.41 3.44 -11.72
CA ALA A 146 11.75 2.20 -12.11
C ALA A 146 10.47 1.97 -11.31
N PRO A 147 9.38 1.45 -11.93
CA PRO A 147 8.14 1.15 -11.25
C PRO A 147 8.33 0.03 -10.22
N VAL A 148 7.58 0.08 -9.12
CA VAL A 148 7.62 -0.91 -8.04
C VAL A 148 6.23 -1.53 -7.88
N GLN A 149 6.19 -2.86 -7.82
CA GLN A 149 4.95 -3.61 -7.59
C GLN A 149 4.44 -3.42 -6.15
N PRO A 150 3.14 -3.21 -5.93
CA PRO A 150 2.56 -2.96 -4.60
C PRO A 150 2.84 -4.06 -3.56
N ALA A 151 2.98 -5.31 -3.99
CA ALA A 151 3.27 -6.44 -3.12
C ALA A 151 4.71 -6.46 -2.58
N LEU A 152 5.64 -5.72 -3.18
CA LEU A 152 7.06 -5.74 -2.82
C LEU A 152 7.37 -4.77 -1.67
N GLY A 153 6.88 -5.10 -0.46
CA GLY A 153 6.95 -4.24 0.73
C GLY A 153 8.35 -3.78 1.10
N THR A 154 9.37 -4.59 0.88
CA THR A 154 10.78 -4.25 1.15
C THR A 154 11.27 -3.07 0.32
N LEU A 155 10.85 -2.96 -0.94
CA LEU A 155 11.19 -1.82 -1.80
C LEU A 155 10.48 -0.53 -1.35
N PHE A 156 9.27 -0.62 -0.76
CA PHE A 156 8.60 0.54 -0.18
C PHE A 156 9.28 1.00 1.11
N ILE A 157 9.82 0.07 1.93
CA ILE A 157 10.67 0.42 3.07
C ILE A 157 11.90 1.20 2.57
N GLU A 158 12.59 0.69 1.54
CA GLU A 158 13.75 1.37 0.96
C GLU A 158 13.37 2.76 0.43
N MET A 159 12.29 2.85 -0.33
CA MET A 159 11.80 4.12 -0.89
C MET A 159 11.50 5.15 0.21
N ALA A 160 10.85 4.75 1.30
CA ALA A 160 10.46 5.65 2.38
C ALA A 160 11.67 6.10 3.22
N PHE A 161 12.53 5.15 3.63
CA PHE A 161 13.64 5.42 4.56
C PHE A 161 14.93 5.88 3.87
N LYS A 162 14.97 5.92 2.55
CA LYS A 162 16.03 6.60 1.78
C LYS A 162 15.98 8.11 1.95
N GLU A 163 14.78 8.66 2.17
CA GLU A 163 14.54 10.06 2.43
C GLU A 163 15.04 10.46 3.83
N ILE A 164 15.89 11.49 3.90
CA ILE A 164 16.56 11.89 5.15
C ILE A 164 15.59 12.35 6.26
N TRP A 165 14.46 12.91 5.89
CA TRP A 165 13.45 13.44 6.83
C TRP A 165 12.58 12.35 7.43
N THR A 166 12.42 11.20 6.75
CA THR A 166 11.54 10.10 7.18
C THR A 166 11.89 9.57 8.57
N PRO A 167 13.13 9.12 8.88
CA PRO A 167 13.45 8.62 10.21
C PRO A 167 13.25 9.66 11.31
N ILE A 168 13.44 10.94 11.01
CA ILE A 168 13.25 12.04 11.97
C ILE A 168 11.77 12.15 12.36
N VAL A 169 10.88 12.21 11.36
CA VAL A 169 9.42 12.28 11.57
C VAL A 169 8.91 11.04 12.29
N TYR A 170 9.43 9.85 11.92
CA TYR A 170 9.05 8.58 12.56
C TYR A 170 9.46 8.54 14.03
N ILE A 171 10.68 8.93 14.38
CA ILE A 171 11.13 8.97 15.78
C ILE A 171 10.29 9.95 16.60
N ILE A 172 9.98 11.15 16.07
CA ILE A 172 9.09 12.10 16.75
C ILE A 172 7.70 11.49 16.95
N GLY A 173 7.15 10.85 15.92
CA GLY A 173 5.87 10.14 15.99
C GLY A 173 5.88 9.01 17.04
N PHE A 174 6.93 8.21 17.10
CA PHE A 174 7.07 7.11 18.06
C PHE A 174 7.21 7.60 19.51
N VAL A 175 7.91 8.71 19.75
CA VAL A 175 7.99 9.33 21.08
C VAL A 175 6.60 9.84 21.51
N ALA A 176 5.87 10.51 20.60
CA ALA A 176 4.51 10.95 20.88
C ALA A 176 3.57 9.75 21.13
N LEU A 177 3.70 8.68 20.34
CA LEU A 177 2.96 7.42 20.50
C LEU A 177 3.25 6.77 21.84
N TRP A 178 4.50 6.78 22.31
CA TRP A 178 4.86 6.23 23.62
C TRP A 178 4.08 6.93 24.74
N PHE A 179 4.09 8.25 24.78
CA PHE A 179 3.35 9.00 25.80
C PHE A 179 1.83 8.80 25.67
N HIS A 180 1.31 8.82 24.45
CA HIS A 180 -0.11 8.63 24.17
C HIS A 180 -0.59 7.22 24.58
N MET A 181 0.12 6.20 24.15
CA MET A 181 -0.24 4.80 24.37
C MET A 181 -0.01 4.39 25.82
N ASN A 182 1.08 4.86 26.48
CA ASN A 182 1.34 4.57 27.89
C ASN A 182 0.21 5.08 28.78
N HIS A 183 -0.25 6.31 28.57
CA HIS A 183 -1.41 6.84 29.30
C HIS A 183 -2.71 6.14 28.90
N GLY A 184 -2.94 5.98 27.60
CA GLY A 184 -4.15 5.37 27.05
C GLY A 184 -4.37 3.94 27.55
N PHE A 185 -3.28 3.13 27.63
CA PHE A 185 -3.34 1.73 28.02
C PHE A 185 -3.95 1.50 29.41
N TRP A 186 -3.45 2.15 30.44
CA TRP A 186 -4.01 1.96 31.78
C TRP A 186 -5.33 2.73 31.98
N SER A 187 -5.49 3.87 31.29
CA SER A 187 -6.69 4.72 31.39
C SER A 187 -7.95 4.02 30.86
N MET A 188 -7.85 3.14 29.86
CA MET A 188 -8.99 2.39 29.36
C MET A 188 -9.62 1.48 30.42
N PHE A 189 -8.84 0.98 31.36
CA PHE A 189 -9.32 0.10 32.45
C PHE A 189 -10.11 0.85 33.52
N HIS A 190 -9.94 2.18 33.64
CA HIS A 190 -10.80 2.99 34.53
C HIS A 190 -12.27 2.88 34.17
N THR A 191 -12.58 2.76 32.90
CA THR A 191 -13.98 2.69 32.43
C THR A 191 -14.67 1.40 32.83
N VAL A 192 -13.91 0.33 33.04
CA VAL A 192 -14.44 -0.98 33.48
C VAL A 192 -14.22 -1.23 34.98
N GLY A 193 -13.78 -0.23 35.74
CA GLY A 193 -13.64 -0.30 37.19
C GLY A 193 -12.42 -1.06 37.71
N TRP A 194 -11.39 -1.25 36.89
CA TRP A 194 -10.12 -1.90 37.30
C TRP A 194 -9.11 -0.88 37.82
N ASP A 195 -9.57 0.22 38.38
CA ASP A 195 -8.76 1.33 38.88
C ASP A 195 -8.58 1.34 40.42
N ASN A 196 -8.79 0.21 41.06
CA ASN A 196 -8.62 0.06 42.51
C ASN A 196 -7.13 0.10 42.91
N ASN A 197 -6.88 0.24 44.23
CA ASN A 197 -5.52 0.37 44.80
C ASN A 197 -4.59 -0.80 44.48
N THR A 198 -5.12 -1.96 44.11
CA THR A 198 -4.34 -3.15 43.76
C THR A 198 -4.00 -3.19 42.26
N TRP A 199 -4.98 -2.95 41.42
CA TRP A 199 -4.84 -3.12 39.97
C TRP A 199 -4.22 -1.89 39.29
N LEU A 200 -4.58 -0.67 39.69
CA LEU A 200 -4.07 0.53 39.04
C LEU A 200 -2.54 0.63 38.99
N PRO A 201 -1.78 0.36 40.07
CA PRO A 201 -0.30 0.35 40.02
C PRO A 201 0.24 -0.72 39.05
N ARG A 202 -0.38 -1.91 39.06
CA ARG A 202 0.00 -3.01 38.15
C ARG A 202 -0.23 -2.66 36.68
N LEU A 203 -1.40 -2.10 36.34
CA LEU A 203 -1.74 -1.68 35.00
C LEU A 203 -0.80 -0.58 34.51
N LYS A 204 -0.44 0.38 35.35
CA LYS A 204 0.57 1.40 35.02
C LYS A 204 1.96 0.80 34.76
N CYS A 205 2.35 -0.19 35.56
CA CYS A 205 3.61 -0.92 35.36
C CYS A 205 3.58 -1.69 34.02
N ILE A 206 2.51 -2.44 33.74
CA ILE A 206 2.31 -3.17 32.48
C ILE A 206 2.31 -2.19 31.30
N ALA A 207 1.56 -1.09 31.38
CA ALA A 207 1.51 -0.05 30.35
C ALA A 207 2.91 0.46 30.01
N LYS A 208 3.70 0.83 31.04
CA LYS A 208 5.05 1.35 30.86
C LYS A 208 5.96 0.36 30.14
N TRP A 209 6.00 -0.89 30.58
CA TRP A 209 6.87 -1.89 29.98
C TRP A 209 6.41 -2.27 28.57
N TRP A 210 5.12 -2.55 28.39
CA TRP A 210 4.55 -2.92 27.10
C TRP A 210 4.80 -1.84 26.04
N THR A 211 4.42 -0.59 26.34
CA THR A 211 4.61 0.52 25.40
C THR A 211 6.07 0.80 25.13
N SER A 212 6.95 0.66 26.14
CA SER A 212 8.39 0.83 25.95
C SER A 212 8.99 -0.23 25.04
N ILE A 213 8.59 -1.49 25.15
CA ILE A 213 9.03 -2.57 24.25
C ILE A 213 8.54 -2.31 22.83
N VAL A 214 7.25 -2.01 22.65
CA VAL A 214 6.67 -1.75 21.32
C VAL A 214 7.36 -0.57 20.62
N VAL A 215 7.54 0.54 21.34
CA VAL A 215 8.16 1.73 20.76
C VAL A 215 9.66 1.55 20.54
N ALA A 216 10.36 0.83 21.43
CA ALA A 216 11.77 0.49 21.22
C ALA A 216 11.95 -0.34 19.94
N LEU A 217 11.08 -1.33 19.69
CA LEU A 217 11.09 -2.10 18.46
C LEU A 217 10.86 -1.21 17.23
N PHE A 218 9.92 -0.28 17.25
CA PHE A 218 9.71 0.68 16.15
C PHE A 218 10.93 1.58 15.92
N ILE A 219 11.59 2.05 16.98
CA ILE A 219 12.81 2.85 16.85
C ILE A 219 13.93 2.03 16.22
N ILE A 220 14.11 0.79 16.66
CA ILE A 220 15.09 -0.13 16.09
C ILE A 220 14.79 -0.35 14.61
N GLN A 221 13.54 -0.61 14.24
CA GLN A 221 13.11 -0.76 12.85
C GLN A 221 13.44 0.49 12.04
N ALA A 222 13.08 1.68 12.50
CA ALA A 222 13.38 2.93 11.79
C ALA A 222 14.88 3.15 11.56
N VAL A 223 15.71 2.82 12.55
CA VAL A 223 17.17 2.92 12.43
C VAL A 223 17.71 1.89 11.44
N VAL A 224 17.32 0.63 11.56
CA VAL A 224 17.77 -0.46 10.68
C VAL A 224 17.33 -0.19 9.24
N PHE A 225 16.06 0.14 9.02
CA PHE A 225 15.53 0.45 7.70
C PHE A 225 16.23 1.66 7.06
N THR A 226 16.57 2.69 7.86
CA THR A 226 17.34 3.83 7.35
C THR A 226 18.75 3.41 6.90
N VAL A 227 19.43 2.58 7.69
CA VAL A 227 20.77 2.09 7.33
C VAL A 227 20.72 1.21 6.10
N GLN A 228 19.75 0.30 6.02
CA GLN A 228 19.58 -0.60 4.88
C GLN A 228 19.17 0.16 3.60
N ALA A 229 18.22 1.09 3.69
CA ALA A 229 17.78 1.90 2.57
C ALA A 229 18.90 2.76 1.96
N ARG A 230 19.77 3.33 2.81
CA ARG A 230 20.93 4.11 2.32
C ARG A 230 22.01 3.27 1.62
N LYS A 231 22.02 1.97 1.86
CA LYS A 231 22.91 1.01 1.19
C LYS A 231 22.28 0.37 -0.04
N ASP A 232 21.04 0.75 -0.38
CA ASP A 232 20.22 0.07 -1.39
C ASP A 232 20.14 -1.45 -1.12
N TYR A 233 20.00 -1.82 0.16
CA TYR A 233 20.12 -3.22 0.58
C TYR A 233 19.03 -4.09 -0.05
N TYR A 234 17.78 -3.65 0.00
CA TYR A 234 16.67 -4.45 -0.50
C TYR A 234 16.66 -4.55 -2.03
N SER A 235 16.96 -3.45 -2.74
CA SER A 235 17.00 -3.44 -4.20
C SER A 235 18.18 -4.21 -4.78
N LYS A 236 19.26 -4.41 -3.99
CA LYS A 236 20.46 -5.14 -4.41
C LYS A 236 20.56 -6.55 -3.84
N ALA A 237 19.65 -6.98 -2.95
CA ALA A 237 19.71 -8.29 -2.32
C ALA A 237 19.40 -9.42 -3.32
N PRO A 238 20.35 -10.31 -3.65
CA PRO A 238 20.14 -11.38 -4.63
C PRO A 238 18.98 -12.32 -4.22
N GLU A 239 18.85 -12.59 -2.93
CA GLU A 239 17.78 -13.45 -2.38
C GLU A 239 16.38 -12.90 -2.58
N LEU A 240 16.22 -11.60 -2.87
CA LEU A 240 14.93 -10.98 -3.13
C LEU A 240 14.61 -10.86 -4.64
N GLN A 241 15.63 -10.96 -5.50
CA GLN A 241 15.45 -10.81 -6.94
C GLN A 241 14.51 -11.86 -7.54
N GLU A 242 14.52 -13.10 -7.02
CA GLU A 242 13.60 -14.15 -7.48
C GLU A 242 12.14 -13.76 -7.21
N GLN A 243 11.84 -13.22 -6.03
CA GLN A 243 10.49 -12.74 -5.71
C GLN A 243 10.09 -11.52 -6.56
N TYR A 244 11.04 -10.63 -6.81
CA TYR A 244 10.77 -9.48 -7.67
C TYR A 244 10.50 -9.93 -9.11
N ALA A 245 11.27 -10.88 -9.61
CA ALA A 245 11.06 -11.48 -10.93
C ALA A 245 9.70 -12.17 -11.02
N GLU A 246 9.33 -12.96 -10.02
CA GLU A 246 8.03 -13.63 -9.98
C GLU A 246 6.86 -12.63 -10.02
N ALA A 247 6.96 -11.52 -9.29
CA ALA A 247 5.94 -10.47 -9.33
C ALA A 247 5.80 -9.85 -10.74
N TRP A 248 6.91 -9.64 -11.44
CA TRP A 248 6.89 -9.13 -12.82
C TRP A 248 6.42 -10.17 -13.82
N PHE A 249 6.75 -11.45 -13.63
CA PHE A 249 6.25 -12.54 -14.47
C PHE A 249 4.72 -12.67 -14.37
N LYS A 250 4.15 -12.60 -13.17
CA LYS A 250 2.68 -12.56 -12.98
C LYS A 250 2.02 -11.39 -13.70
N GLN A 251 2.66 -10.21 -13.70
CA GLN A 251 2.13 -9.05 -14.42
C GLN A 251 2.22 -9.21 -15.93
N ALA A 252 3.30 -9.78 -16.44
CA ALA A 252 3.45 -10.06 -17.87
C ALA A 252 2.43 -11.11 -18.35
N GLU A 253 2.24 -12.17 -17.57
CA GLU A 253 1.22 -13.19 -17.83
C GLU A 253 -0.19 -12.56 -17.88
N ALA A 254 -0.57 -11.79 -16.86
CA ALA A 254 -1.86 -11.12 -16.83
C ALA A 254 -2.08 -10.16 -18.02
N ALA A 255 -1.04 -9.41 -18.40
CA ALA A 255 -1.11 -8.52 -19.56
C ALA A 255 -1.26 -9.30 -20.88
N PHE A 256 -0.54 -10.40 -21.02
CA PHE A 256 -0.60 -11.25 -22.21
C PHE A 256 -1.95 -11.98 -22.34
N ASP A 257 -2.44 -12.57 -21.24
CA ASP A 257 -3.72 -13.29 -21.22
C ASP A 257 -4.91 -12.35 -21.50
N ASP A 258 -4.88 -11.10 -20.98
CA ASP A 258 -5.87 -10.05 -21.30
C ASP A 258 -5.84 -9.71 -22.79
N PHE A 259 -4.64 -9.49 -23.34
CA PHE A 259 -4.46 -9.20 -24.77
C PHE A 259 -4.95 -10.36 -25.66
N GLU A 260 -4.56 -11.60 -25.34
CA GLU A 260 -4.99 -12.81 -26.07
C GLU A 260 -6.50 -13.01 -26.01
N THR A 261 -7.10 -12.80 -24.84
CA THR A 261 -8.56 -12.91 -24.63
C THR A 261 -9.30 -11.91 -25.52
N LYS A 262 -8.85 -10.66 -25.54
CA LYS A 262 -9.43 -9.60 -26.39
C LYS A 262 -9.24 -9.90 -27.89
N ALA A 263 -8.05 -10.36 -28.28
CA ALA A 263 -7.77 -10.77 -29.67
C ALA A 263 -8.69 -11.90 -30.11
N ASN A 264 -8.84 -12.93 -29.27
CA ASN A 264 -9.74 -14.05 -29.55
C ASN A 264 -11.21 -13.62 -29.64
N ALA A 265 -11.65 -12.69 -28.78
CA ALA A 265 -13.03 -12.15 -28.81
C ALA A 265 -13.32 -11.38 -30.10
N VAL A 266 -12.39 -10.55 -30.55
CA VAL A 266 -12.51 -9.77 -31.80
C VAL A 266 -12.53 -10.67 -33.03
N MET A 267 -11.76 -11.77 -33.02
CA MET A 267 -11.68 -12.72 -34.15
C MET A 267 -12.74 -13.82 -34.10
N ALA A 268 -13.46 -13.98 -33.00
CA ALA A 268 -14.47 -15.05 -32.84
C ALA A 268 -15.54 -15.10 -33.95
N PRO A 269 -16.10 -13.98 -34.44
CA PRO A 269 -17.11 -13.98 -35.53
C PRO A 269 -16.59 -14.60 -36.81
N TYR A 270 -15.28 -14.57 -37.04
CA TYR A 270 -14.65 -14.96 -38.31
C TYR A 270 -14.08 -16.39 -38.26
N LYS A 271 -13.98 -17.04 -37.10
CA LYS A 271 -13.37 -18.39 -36.93
C LYS A 271 -14.11 -19.51 -37.67
N ASN A 272 -15.43 -19.39 -37.82
CA ASN A 272 -16.30 -20.46 -38.36
C ASN A 272 -16.88 -20.13 -39.72
N LEU A 273 -16.30 -19.16 -40.43
CA LEU A 273 -16.75 -18.79 -41.79
C LEU A 273 -16.31 -19.85 -42.80
N ASP A 274 -17.26 -20.49 -43.44
CA ASP A 274 -17.00 -21.43 -44.58
C ASP A 274 -16.79 -20.59 -45.87
N LEU A 275 -15.55 -20.24 -46.12
CA LEU A 275 -15.16 -19.51 -47.30
C LEU A 275 -15.45 -20.26 -48.61
N GLY A 276 -15.57 -21.61 -48.55
CA GLY A 276 -15.83 -22.45 -49.72
C GLY A 276 -17.24 -22.31 -50.29
N THR A 277 -18.18 -21.83 -49.47
CA THR A 277 -19.59 -21.62 -49.92
C THR A 277 -19.85 -20.21 -50.43
N MET A 278 -18.87 -19.30 -50.36
CA MET A 278 -19.02 -17.87 -50.69
C MET A 278 -18.53 -17.55 -52.08
N THR A 279 -19.14 -16.54 -52.71
CA THR A 279 -18.65 -15.97 -53.94
C THR A 279 -17.32 -15.23 -53.77
N MET A 280 -16.55 -15.06 -54.82
CA MET A 280 -15.26 -14.37 -54.75
C MET A 280 -15.40 -12.92 -54.26
N GLN A 281 -16.51 -12.24 -54.56
CA GLN A 281 -16.78 -10.90 -54.08
C GLN A 281 -17.04 -10.85 -52.57
N GLU A 282 -17.78 -11.84 -52.05
CA GLU A 282 -18.02 -11.96 -50.59
C GLU A 282 -16.74 -12.30 -49.85
N GLN A 283 -15.90 -13.21 -50.40
CA GLN A 283 -14.60 -13.52 -49.81
C GLN A 283 -13.67 -12.28 -49.72
N MET A 284 -13.63 -11.48 -50.81
CA MET A 284 -12.84 -10.23 -50.80
C MET A 284 -13.36 -9.23 -49.78
N LYS A 285 -14.68 -9.06 -49.67
CA LYS A 285 -15.30 -8.15 -48.71
C LYS A 285 -14.99 -8.57 -47.26
N ILE A 286 -15.14 -9.84 -46.97
CA ILE A 286 -14.84 -10.38 -45.62
C ILE A 286 -13.35 -10.27 -45.30
N SER A 287 -12.46 -10.55 -46.27
CA SER A 287 -11.02 -10.38 -46.08
C SER A 287 -10.65 -8.94 -45.78
N GLN A 288 -11.28 -7.97 -46.45
CA GLN A 288 -11.06 -6.55 -46.14
C GLN A 288 -11.58 -6.19 -44.77
N GLU A 289 -12.77 -6.67 -44.38
CA GLU A 289 -13.34 -6.43 -43.06
C GLU A 289 -12.46 -7.02 -41.95
N ILE A 290 -11.94 -8.23 -42.12
CA ILE A 290 -10.99 -8.83 -41.18
C ILE A 290 -9.73 -8.00 -41.05
N GLN A 291 -9.17 -7.50 -42.16
CA GLN A 291 -7.98 -6.65 -42.12
C GLN A 291 -8.24 -5.33 -41.37
N ASP A 292 -9.38 -4.68 -41.65
CA ASP A 292 -9.76 -3.44 -41.00
C ASP A 292 -9.95 -3.62 -39.48
N VAL A 293 -10.60 -4.73 -39.07
CA VAL A 293 -10.80 -5.09 -37.68
C VAL A 293 -9.45 -5.39 -36.97
N GLN A 294 -8.60 -6.16 -37.65
CA GLN A 294 -7.26 -6.45 -37.11
C GLN A 294 -6.40 -5.19 -36.95
N GLN A 295 -6.41 -4.33 -37.96
CA GLN A 295 -5.65 -3.08 -37.91
C GLN A 295 -6.13 -2.15 -36.78
N LYS A 296 -7.45 -2.04 -36.64
CA LYS A 296 -8.04 -1.29 -35.50
C LYS A 296 -7.63 -1.86 -34.17
N PHE A 297 -7.75 -3.18 -33.99
CA PHE A 297 -7.36 -3.86 -32.77
C PHE A 297 -5.89 -3.65 -32.42
N ILE A 298 -4.98 -3.78 -33.39
CA ILE A 298 -3.54 -3.56 -33.19
C ILE A 298 -3.27 -2.11 -32.80
N THR A 299 -3.96 -1.16 -33.43
CA THR A 299 -3.76 0.28 -33.16
C THR A 299 -4.24 0.68 -31.76
N GLU A 300 -5.34 0.08 -31.27
CA GLU A 300 -5.94 0.38 -29.97
C GLU A 300 -5.36 -0.53 -28.87
N GLU A 301 -5.72 -1.80 -28.88
CA GLU A 301 -5.35 -2.75 -27.82
C GLU A 301 -3.87 -3.18 -27.89
N GLY A 302 -3.33 -3.33 -29.11
CA GLY A 302 -1.91 -3.67 -29.30
C GLY A 302 -0.99 -2.58 -28.74
N LYS A 303 -1.35 -1.30 -28.91
CA LYS A 303 -0.60 -0.19 -28.32
C LYS A 303 -0.66 -0.21 -26.79
N ILE A 304 -1.84 -0.45 -26.20
CA ILE A 304 -2.01 -0.57 -24.74
C ILE A 304 -1.14 -1.71 -24.20
N PHE A 305 -1.14 -2.86 -24.88
CA PHE A 305 -0.29 -3.99 -24.47
C PHE A 305 1.19 -3.65 -24.54
N VAL A 306 1.66 -3.02 -25.63
CA VAL A 306 3.06 -2.60 -25.78
C VAL A 306 3.45 -1.62 -24.67
N ASP A 307 2.61 -0.64 -24.36
CA ASP A 307 2.88 0.32 -23.29
C ASP A 307 2.96 -0.36 -21.91
N LYS A 308 2.06 -1.30 -21.62
CA LYS A 308 2.13 -2.13 -20.38
C LYS A 308 3.43 -2.94 -20.32
N MET A 309 3.80 -3.61 -21.41
CA MET A 309 5.02 -4.42 -21.47
C MET A 309 6.29 -3.57 -21.35
N ASN A 310 6.30 -2.32 -21.84
CA ASN A 310 7.41 -1.39 -21.65
C ASN A 310 7.64 -1.07 -20.17
N VAL A 311 6.56 -0.89 -19.40
CA VAL A 311 6.64 -0.64 -17.96
C VAL A 311 7.14 -1.90 -17.22
N ILE A 312 6.61 -3.08 -17.57
CA ILE A 312 7.01 -4.37 -17.00
C ILE A 312 8.51 -4.62 -17.26
N GLU A 313 8.95 -4.48 -18.49
CA GLU A 313 10.35 -4.69 -18.87
C GLU A 313 11.29 -3.73 -18.14
N LYS A 314 10.90 -2.45 -17.99
CA LYS A 314 11.66 -1.44 -17.26
C LYS A 314 11.78 -1.81 -15.78
N GLY A 315 10.69 -2.23 -15.14
CA GLY A 315 10.67 -2.64 -13.75
C GLY A 315 11.49 -3.91 -13.52
N PHE A 316 11.29 -4.90 -14.37
CA PHE A 316 12.04 -6.17 -14.31
C PHE A 316 13.56 -5.95 -14.43
N LYS A 317 14.02 -5.23 -15.45
CA LYS A 317 15.44 -4.94 -15.67
C LYS A 317 16.10 -4.19 -14.50
N ALA A 318 15.33 -3.29 -13.86
CA ALA A 318 15.86 -2.50 -12.75
C ALA A 318 15.96 -3.28 -11.44
N GLN A 319 15.05 -4.23 -11.22
CA GLN A 319 14.94 -4.96 -9.94
C GLN A 319 15.52 -6.38 -10.01
N CYS A 320 15.67 -6.93 -11.20
CA CYS A 320 16.14 -8.30 -11.42
C CYS A 320 17.27 -8.36 -12.46
N PRO A 321 18.37 -7.61 -12.28
CA PRO A 321 19.42 -7.50 -13.31
C PRO A 321 20.10 -8.85 -13.60
N ASP A 322 20.13 -9.75 -12.63
CA ASP A 322 20.82 -11.04 -12.73
C ASP A 322 19.88 -12.18 -13.21
N ILE A 323 18.59 -11.91 -13.39
CA ILE A 323 17.61 -12.92 -13.81
C ILE A 323 17.29 -12.75 -15.29
N ASN A 324 17.31 -13.87 -16.02
CA ASN A 324 16.92 -13.88 -17.44
C ASN A 324 15.40 -13.81 -17.59
N ALA A 325 14.90 -12.80 -18.28
CA ALA A 325 13.46 -12.64 -18.56
C ALA A 325 12.88 -13.85 -19.32
N ASN A 326 13.68 -14.50 -20.18
CA ASN A 326 13.26 -15.67 -20.93
C ASN A 326 13.23 -16.98 -20.11
N SER A 327 13.60 -16.94 -18.84
CA SER A 327 13.47 -18.11 -17.95
C SER A 327 12.01 -18.46 -17.64
N ASN A 328 11.09 -17.49 -17.80
CA ASN A 328 9.66 -17.69 -17.69
C ASN A 328 9.01 -17.71 -19.09
N GLU A 329 8.30 -18.80 -19.42
CA GLU A 329 7.69 -19.02 -20.73
C GLU A 329 6.69 -17.92 -21.10
N LYS A 330 5.79 -17.54 -20.18
CA LYS A 330 4.78 -16.51 -20.43
C LYS A 330 5.41 -15.12 -20.64
N MET A 331 6.44 -14.78 -19.87
CA MET A 331 7.19 -13.54 -20.07
C MET A 331 7.87 -13.53 -21.43
N ALA A 332 8.48 -14.63 -21.84
CA ALA A 332 9.11 -14.76 -23.16
C ALA A 332 8.08 -14.58 -24.29
N MET A 333 6.91 -15.22 -24.19
CA MET A 333 5.80 -15.05 -25.15
C MET A 333 5.32 -13.61 -25.20
N ALA A 334 5.12 -12.97 -24.06
CA ALA A 334 4.69 -11.57 -23.97
C ALA A 334 5.71 -10.62 -24.61
N MET A 335 7.01 -10.84 -24.38
CA MET A 335 8.08 -10.05 -25.00
C MET A 335 8.13 -10.25 -26.52
N GLN A 336 7.95 -11.46 -27.02
CA GLN A 336 7.88 -11.77 -28.44
C GLN A 336 6.65 -11.10 -29.10
N ALA A 337 5.48 -11.19 -28.48
CA ALA A 337 4.26 -10.54 -28.94
C ALA A 337 4.44 -8.99 -28.99
N LYS A 338 5.05 -8.41 -27.94
CA LYS A 338 5.40 -6.99 -27.91
C LYS A 338 6.26 -6.60 -29.11
N ALA A 339 7.35 -7.32 -29.36
CA ALA A 339 8.28 -7.02 -30.47
C ALA A 339 7.58 -7.08 -31.83
N GLY A 340 6.69 -8.07 -32.05
CA GLY A 340 5.87 -8.19 -33.24
C GLY A 340 4.92 -7.00 -33.44
N LEU A 341 4.22 -6.60 -32.37
CA LEU A 341 3.29 -5.46 -32.39
C LEU A 341 4.01 -4.12 -32.60
N GLU A 342 5.15 -3.91 -31.98
CA GLU A 342 5.98 -2.70 -32.21
C GLU A 342 6.41 -2.58 -33.66
N ALA A 343 6.80 -3.68 -34.28
CA ALA A 343 7.14 -3.68 -35.71
C ALA A 343 5.95 -3.34 -36.59
N GLN A 344 4.76 -3.90 -36.30
CA GLN A 344 3.53 -3.60 -37.03
C GLN A 344 3.09 -2.14 -36.83
N LEU A 345 3.10 -1.62 -35.63
CA LEU A 345 2.77 -0.22 -35.33
C LEU A 345 3.71 0.76 -36.03
N LYS A 346 5.02 0.44 -36.12
CA LYS A 346 5.99 1.24 -36.88
C LYS A 346 5.72 1.23 -38.35
N MET A 347 5.37 0.09 -38.94
CA MET A 347 5.00 0.02 -40.37
C MET A 347 3.75 0.86 -40.67
N MET A 348 2.75 0.83 -39.81
CA MET A 348 1.53 1.63 -39.94
C MET A 348 1.78 3.14 -39.78
N ALA A 349 2.73 3.54 -38.95
CA ALA A 349 3.08 4.94 -38.68
C ALA A 349 3.98 5.55 -39.77
N THR A 350 4.64 4.73 -40.60
CA THR A 350 5.52 5.23 -41.67
C THR A 350 4.64 5.66 -42.87
N PRO A 351 4.58 6.96 -43.23
CA PRO A 351 3.84 7.38 -44.44
C PRO A 351 4.42 6.67 -45.67
N LEU A 352 3.57 6.14 -46.54
CA LEU A 352 3.98 5.68 -47.86
C LEU A 352 4.74 6.82 -48.54
N GLN A 353 6.08 6.77 -48.51
CA GLN A 353 6.90 7.70 -49.28
C GLN A 353 6.53 7.51 -50.75
N ASN A 354 6.02 8.59 -51.35
CA ASN A 354 5.66 8.72 -52.70
C ASN A 354 6.49 7.85 -53.66
N VAL A 355 5.90 6.81 -54.20
CA VAL A 355 6.39 6.21 -55.42
C VAL A 355 6.13 7.28 -56.50
N GLN A 356 7.15 8.12 -56.78
CA GLN A 356 7.13 8.96 -57.96
C GLN A 356 7.07 8.03 -59.16
N PRO A 357 6.11 8.22 -60.07
CA PRO A 357 6.11 7.49 -61.32
C PRO A 357 7.39 7.91 -62.10
N LYS A 358 8.25 6.93 -62.40
CA LYS A 358 9.33 7.14 -63.34
C LYS A 358 8.70 7.54 -64.69
N GLN A 359 8.98 8.77 -65.12
CA GLN A 359 8.80 9.24 -66.48
C GLN A 359 9.73 8.51 -67.42
#